data_a586082ff0cd0f748e6937b1b72f1214
#
_entry.id   a586082ff0cd0f748e6937b1b72f1214
#
_cell.length_a   1.000
_cell.length_b   1.000
_cell.length_c   1.000
_cell.angle_alpha   90.00
_cell.angle_beta   90.00
_cell.angle_gamma   90.00
#
_symmetry.space_group_name_H-M   'P 1'
#
loop_
_entity.id
_entity.type
_entity.pdbx_description
1 polymer ?
#
loop_
_entity_poly.entity_id
_entity_poly.type
_entity_poly.pdbx_seq_one_letter_code
_entity_poly.pdbx_strand_id
1 'polypeptide(L)'
;MTSIAEQTDAELGGRVSVLARQKRDHVKLDRLLQQLEGTHGQEQERVLLRIYRLVFPHAFAEESVLWPVMRRALPDGHALTLEVEQEHQEVNELVTRLERLDPDDPERGPVLERLVEVLREDVRDEEDELFPRLQAVTTTAELRRLGVYWEVLRRIAPTRAHPVVARRPPGNVISALPLSVLDRLRDAAEAVARRSSGDVADRLWAASRVLTAAAHRVERFPLLRIGEDPSTRSTGSAA
;
A
#
# COMPACT_ATOMS: atom_id res chain seq x y z
N MET A 1 -13.98 -8.42 20.45
CA MET A 1 -13.44 -7.06 20.72
C MET A 1 -14.25 -6.08 19.88
N THR A 2 -14.31 -4.79 20.22
CA THR A 2 -15.04 -3.80 19.42
C THR A 2 -14.16 -3.38 18.23
N SER A 3 -14.71 -3.37 17.02
CA SER A 3 -14.03 -2.89 15.82
C SER A 3 -13.49 -1.46 16.03
N ILE A 4 -12.32 -1.15 15.49
CA ILE A 4 -11.81 0.22 15.55
C ILE A 4 -12.66 1.20 14.71
N ALA A 5 -13.40 0.70 13.73
CA ALA A 5 -14.35 1.49 12.94
C ALA A 5 -15.45 2.12 13.83
N GLU A 6 -15.85 1.45 14.90
CA GLU A 6 -16.91 1.90 15.82
C GLU A 6 -16.39 2.81 16.93
N GLN A 7 -15.08 2.86 17.16
CA GLN A 7 -14.48 3.60 18.27
C GLN A 7 -14.22 5.06 17.90
N THR A 8 -14.30 5.94 18.89
CA THR A 8 -13.93 7.37 18.76
C THR A 8 -12.40 7.56 18.73
N ASP A 9 -11.92 8.71 18.26
CA ASP A 9 -10.50 9.07 18.34
C ASP A 9 -9.94 8.99 19.78
N ALA A 10 -10.77 9.30 20.79
CA ALA A 10 -10.38 9.26 22.20
C ALA A 10 -10.14 7.82 22.68
N GLU A 11 -11.04 6.90 22.35
CA GLU A 11 -10.92 5.46 22.63
C GLU A 11 -9.73 4.82 21.93
N LEU A 12 -9.43 5.28 20.71
CA LEU A 12 -8.26 4.86 19.92
C LEU A 12 -6.93 5.47 20.42
N GLY A 13 -6.91 6.20 21.52
CA GLY A 13 -5.69 6.81 22.09
C GLY A 13 -5.40 8.24 21.62
N GLY A 14 -6.34 8.88 20.93
CA GLY A 14 -6.27 10.25 20.41
C GLY A 14 -5.79 10.35 18.97
N ARG A 15 -5.96 11.53 18.37
CA ARG A 15 -5.74 11.79 16.93
C ARG A 15 -4.36 11.43 16.38
N VAL A 16 -3.32 11.39 17.23
CA VAL A 16 -1.95 11.05 16.85
C VAL A 16 -1.63 9.56 17.00
N SER A 17 -2.50 8.81 17.66
CA SER A 17 -2.43 7.36 17.76
C SER A 17 -2.42 6.71 16.38
N VAL A 18 -1.69 5.61 16.26
CA VAL A 18 -1.67 4.83 15.01
C VAL A 18 -3.08 4.33 14.65
N LEU A 19 -3.86 3.83 15.60
CA LEU A 19 -5.21 3.31 15.33
C LEU A 19 -6.16 4.39 14.79
N ALA A 20 -6.10 5.61 15.34
CA ALA A 20 -6.89 6.72 14.81
C ALA A 20 -6.41 7.18 13.42
N ARG A 21 -5.15 6.96 13.07
CA ARG A 21 -4.62 7.21 11.73
C ARG A 21 -5.08 6.15 10.75
N GLN A 22 -5.02 4.88 11.14
CA GLN A 22 -5.53 3.75 10.37
C GLN A 22 -7.00 3.97 9.99
N LYS A 23 -7.86 4.14 10.97
CA LYS A 23 -9.29 4.42 10.73
C LYS A 23 -9.52 5.57 9.75
N ARG A 24 -8.77 6.67 9.85
CA ARG A 24 -8.93 7.79 8.91
C ARG A 24 -8.52 7.46 7.48
N ASP A 25 -7.47 6.67 7.29
CA ASP A 25 -7.04 6.25 5.96
C ASP A 25 -8.03 5.23 5.37
N HIS A 26 -8.59 4.31 6.17
CA HIS A 26 -9.64 3.37 5.75
C HIS A 26 -10.93 4.10 5.32
N VAL A 27 -11.40 5.07 6.10
CA VAL A 27 -12.54 5.92 5.69
C VAL A 27 -12.27 6.68 4.39
N LYS A 28 -11.03 7.10 4.17
CA LYS A 28 -10.63 7.75 2.91
C LYS A 28 -10.57 6.75 1.76
N LEU A 29 -10.06 5.53 2.01
CA LEU A 29 -10.03 4.46 1.02
C LEU A 29 -11.46 4.08 0.59
N ASP A 30 -12.37 3.85 1.54
CA ASP A 30 -13.76 3.53 1.24
C ASP A 30 -14.42 4.57 0.31
N ARG A 31 -14.22 5.87 0.60
CA ARG A 31 -14.72 6.94 -0.28
C ARG A 31 -14.11 6.90 -1.68
N LEU A 32 -12.85 6.51 -1.81
CA LEU A 32 -12.19 6.37 -3.11
C LEU A 32 -12.71 5.15 -3.87
N LEU A 33 -12.94 4.04 -3.17
CA LEU A 33 -13.53 2.83 -3.75
C LEU A 33 -14.97 3.09 -4.23
N GLN A 34 -15.79 3.79 -3.44
CA GLN A 34 -17.12 4.22 -3.86
C GLN A 34 -17.07 5.16 -5.09
N GLN A 35 -16.11 6.08 -5.12
CA GLN A 35 -15.91 6.94 -6.29
C GLN A 35 -15.49 6.15 -7.52
N LEU A 36 -14.70 5.07 -7.36
CA LEU A 36 -14.21 4.25 -8.45
C LEU A 36 -15.34 3.50 -9.18
N GLU A 37 -16.35 3.03 -8.45
CA GLU A 37 -17.46 2.21 -8.96
C GLU A 37 -18.24 2.86 -10.12
N GLY A 38 -18.28 4.18 -10.21
CA GLY A 38 -18.99 4.90 -11.26
C GLY A 38 -18.10 5.50 -12.35
N THR A 39 -16.78 5.23 -12.34
CA THR A 39 -15.82 5.89 -13.22
C THR A 39 -15.28 4.98 -14.31
N HIS A 40 -14.96 5.57 -15.47
CA HIS A 40 -14.36 4.89 -16.62
C HIS A 40 -13.26 5.75 -17.25
N GLY A 41 -12.37 5.11 -18.04
CA GLY A 41 -11.33 5.78 -18.78
C GLY A 41 -10.40 6.65 -17.92
N GLN A 42 -10.13 7.88 -18.34
CA GLN A 42 -9.19 8.75 -17.64
C GLN A 42 -9.59 9.11 -16.21
N GLU A 43 -10.89 9.19 -15.89
CA GLU A 43 -11.33 9.48 -14.52
C GLU A 43 -11.08 8.28 -13.60
N GLN A 44 -11.34 7.06 -14.08
CA GLN A 44 -11.00 5.83 -13.36
C GLN A 44 -9.50 5.77 -13.04
N GLU A 45 -8.64 6.07 -14.03
CA GLU A 45 -7.19 6.13 -13.83
C GLU A 45 -6.78 7.17 -12.75
N ARG A 46 -7.44 8.32 -12.72
CA ARG A 46 -7.18 9.34 -11.68
C ARG A 46 -7.56 8.87 -10.29
N VAL A 47 -8.68 8.16 -10.16
CA VAL A 47 -9.13 7.60 -8.88
C VAL A 47 -8.20 6.48 -8.44
N LEU A 48 -7.83 5.56 -9.33
CA LEU A 48 -6.86 4.48 -9.07
C LEU A 48 -5.52 5.03 -8.56
N LEU A 49 -4.97 6.06 -9.20
CA LEU A 49 -3.74 6.70 -8.75
C LEU A 49 -3.85 7.30 -7.33
N ARG A 50 -5.03 7.79 -6.95
CA ARG A 50 -5.27 8.28 -5.58
C ARG A 50 -5.34 7.13 -4.58
N ILE A 51 -5.92 6.00 -4.98
CA ILE A 51 -5.95 4.76 -4.20
C ILE A 51 -4.50 4.27 -3.99
N TYR A 52 -3.71 4.11 -5.05
CA TYR A 52 -2.32 3.64 -4.95
C TYR A 52 -1.47 4.50 -4.02
N ARG A 53 -1.56 5.82 -4.15
CA ARG A 53 -0.86 6.77 -3.27
C ARG A 53 -1.34 6.78 -1.81
N LEU A 54 -2.45 6.16 -1.53
CA LEU A 54 -2.94 5.93 -0.17
C LEU A 54 -2.47 4.57 0.33
N VAL A 55 -2.79 3.48 -0.38
CA VAL A 55 -2.64 2.11 0.12
C VAL A 55 -1.18 1.65 0.19
N PHE A 56 -0.33 1.92 -0.82
CA PHE A 56 1.06 1.45 -0.76
C PHE A 56 1.88 2.07 0.38
N PRO A 57 1.86 3.41 0.61
CA PRO A 57 2.53 3.97 1.77
C PRO A 57 1.92 3.53 3.11
N HIS A 58 0.63 3.25 3.17
CA HIS A 58 -0.10 2.77 4.32
C HIS A 58 0.39 1.36 4.70
N ALA A 59 0.19 0.37 3.84
CA ALA A 59 0.62 -1.01 4.01
C ALA A 59 2.13 -1.12 4.32
N PHE A 60 2.97 -0.37 3.59
CA PHE A 60 4.41 -0.33 3.87
C PHE A 60 4.73 0.10 5.31
N ALA A 61 4.01 1.08 5.84
CA ALA A 61 4.25 1.56 7.20
C ALA A 61 3.73 0.56 8.26
N GLU A 62 2.70 -0.21 7.98
CA GLU A 62 2.22 -1.32 8.83
C GLU A 62 3.24 -2.43 8.89
N GLU A 63 3.66 -2.93 7.76
CA GLU A 63 4.69 -3.97 7.63
C GLU A 63 5.99 -3.61 8.34
N SER A 64 6.35 -2.33 8.34
CA SER A 64 7.59 -1.83 8.92
C SER A 64 7.49 -1.50 10.41
N VAL A 65 6.31 -1.10 10.90
CA VAL A 65 6.13 -0.59 12.28
C VAL A 65 5.22 -1.48 13.10
N LEU A 66 4.03 -1.83 12.60
CA LEU A 66 2.99 -2.47 13.40
C LEU A 66 3.18 -3.98 13.49
N TRP A 67 3.41 -4.65 12.37
CA TRP A 67 3.58 -6.10 12.35
C TRP A 67 4.74 -6.59 13.21
N PRO A 68 5.91 -5.93 13.24
CA PRO A 68 6.98 -6.29 14.18
C PRO A 68 6.59 -6.16 15.65
N VAL A 69 5.71 -5.22 16.01
CA VAL A 69 5.19 -5.08 17.38
C VAL A 69 4.22 -6.20 17.70
N MET A 70 3.24 -6.46 16.83
CA MET A 70 2.25 -7.51 16.99
C MET A 70 2.88 -8.90 17.09
N ARG A 71 3.88 -9.21 16.26
CA ARG A 71 4.63 -10.48 16.32
C ARG A 71 5.35 -10.71 17.64
N ARG A 72 5.75 -9.65 18.34
CA ARG A 72 6.39 -9.77 19.64
C ARG A 72 5.39 -9.82 20.80
N ALA A 73 4.25 -9.14 20.64
CA ALA A 73 3.27 -8.94 21.71
C ALA A 73 2.17 -10.01 21.75
N LEU A 74 1.86 -10.63 20.59
CA LEU A 74 0.78 -11.61 20.48
C LEU A 74 1.34 -13.03 20.24
N PRO A 75 0.79 -14.05 20.89
CA PRO A 75 1.24 -15.45 20.71
C PRO A 75 1.10 -15.95 19.25
N ASP A 76 0.05 -15.53 18.56
CA ASP A 76 -0.29 -15.84 17.16
C ASP A 76 0.00 -14.68 16.21
N GLY A 77 0.68 -13.64 16.68
CA GLY A 77 0.96 -12.43 15.92
C GLY A 77 1.68 -12.66 14.59
N HIS A 78 2.44 -13.76 14.47
CA HIS A 78 3.08 -14.13 13.20
C HIS A 78 2.06 -14.60 12.17
N ALA A 79 1.13 -15.47 12.55
CA ALA A 79 0.09 -15.99 11.64
C ALA A 79 -0.83 -14.84 11.17
N LEU A 80 -1.37 -14.05 12.09
CA LEU A 80 -2.26 -12.93 11.80
C LEU A 80 -1.64 -11.92 10.83
N THR A 81 -0.40 -11.49 11.12
CA THR A 81 0.27 -10.50 10.24
C THR A 81 0.72 -11.10 8.91
N LEU A 82 0.86 -12.42 8.81
CA LEU A 82 1.20 -13.09 7.56
C LEU A 82 -0.02 -13.10 6.61
N GLU A 83 -1.23 -13.30 7.11
CA GLU A 83 -2.46 -13.25 6.32
C GLU A 83 -2.58 -11.89 5.62
N VAL A 84 -2.45 -10.79 6.37
CA VAL A 84 -2.49 -9.43 5.80
C VAL A 84 -1.31 -9.16 4.86
N GLU A 85 -0.09 -9.65 5.16
CA GLU A 85 1.03 -9.54 4.21
C GLU A 85 0.73 -10.24 2.87
N GLN A 86 -0.03 -11.34 2.87
CA GLN A 86 -0.46 -12.03 1.65
C GLN A 86 -1.49 -11.20 0.87
N GLU A 87 -2.43 -10.54 1.55
CA GLU A 87 -3.39 -9.61 0.93
C GLU A 87 -2.67 -8.41 0.32
N HIS A 88 -1.74 -7.79 1.05
CA HIS A 88 -0.89 -6.72 0.52
C HIS A 88 -0.08 -7.17 -0.72
N GLN A 89 0.39 -8.41 -0.72
CA GLN A 89 1.09 -8.96 -1.88
C GLN A 89 0.13 -9.14 -3.07
N GLU A 90 -1.08 -9.66 -2.84
CA GLU A 90 -2.11 -9.78 -3.88
C GLU A 90 -2.47 -8.41 -4.45
N VAL A 91 -2.67 -7.38 -3.61
CA VAL A 91 -2.88 -5.99 -4.06
C VAL A 91 -1.75 -5.51 -4.97
N ASN A 92 -0.48 -5.75 -4.59
CA ASN A 92 0.68 -5.38 -5.41
C ASN A 92 0.67 -6.08 -6.79
N GLU A 93 0.32 -7.36 -6.84
CA GLU A 93 0.25 -8.14 -8.08
C GLU A 93 -0.90 -7.69 -8.98
N LEU A 94 -2.09 -7.45 -8.39
CA LEU A 94 -3.27 -6.97 -9.11
C LEU A 94 -3.02 -5.58 -9.71
N VAL A 95 -2.44 -4.66 -8.95
CA VAL A 95 -2.10 -3.32 -9.46
C VAL A 95 -1.04 -3.40 -10.56
N THR A 96 -0.01 -4.24 -10.39
CA THR A 96 1.01 -4.46 -11.42
C THR A 96 0.38 -5.02 -12.70
N ARG A 97 -0.62 -5.90 -12.59
CA ARG A 97 -1.38 -6.42 -13.73
C ARG A 97 -2.23 -5.33 -14.38
N LEU A 98 -2.97 -4.54 -13.60
CA LEU A 98 -3.79 -3.42 -14.10
C LEU A 98 -2.95 -2.37 -14.86
N GLU A 99 -1.74 -2.07 -14.38
CA GLU A 99 -0.84 -1.12 -15.06
C GLU A 99 -0.32 -1.61 -16.42
N ARG A 100 -0.43 -2.91 -16.72
CA ARG A 100 -0.01 -3.53 -18.01
C ARG A 100 -1.15 -3.73 -18.99
N LEU A 101 -2.38 -3.82 -18.50
CA LEU A 101 -3.57 -4.04 -19.32
C LEU A 101 -3.97 -2.74 -20.03
N ASP A 102 -4.31 -2.84 -21.30
CA ASP A 102 -4.91 -1.73 -22.03
C ASP A 102 -6.27 -1.35 -21.41
N PRO A 103 -6.70 -0.08 -21.55
CA PRO A 103 -7.98 0.37 -20.98
C PRO A 103 -9.21 -0.45 -21.43
N ASP A 104 -9.15 -0.97 -22.66
CA ASP A 104 -10.24 -1.74 -23.28
C ASP A 104 -10.04 -3.27 -23.19
N ASP A 105 -9.02 -3.73 -22.45
CA ASP A 105 -8.74 -5.15 -22.28
C ASP A 105 -9.87 -5.83 -21.48
N PRO A 106 -10.45 -6.96 -21.97
CA PRO A 106 -11.54 -7.65 -21.28
C PRO A 106 -11.15 -8.19 -19.90
N GLU A 107 -9.87 -8.42 -19.63
CA GLU A 107 -9.38 -8.84 -18.31
C GLU A 107 -9.35 -7.72 -17.28
N ARG A 108 -9.39 -6.46 -17.72
CA ARG A 108 -9.26 -5.30 -16.82
C ARG A 108 -10.39 -5.22 -15.80
N GLY A 109 -11.63 -5.48 -16.20
CA GLY A 109 -12.81 -5.48 -15.32
C GLY A 109 -12.67 -6.48 -14.15
N PRO A 110 -12.51 -7.77 -14.43
CA PRO A 110 -12.31 -8.78 -13.38
C PRO A 110 -11.12 -8.51 -12.45
N VAL A 111 -9.99 -8.01 -12.96
CA VAL A 111 -8.83 -7.66 -12.12
C VAL A 111 -9.14 -6.48 -11.21
N LEU A 112 -9.87 -5.47 -11.70
CA LEU A 112 -10.29 -4.33 -10.92
C LEU A 112 -11.30 -4.72 -9.82
N GLU A 113 -12.26 -5.56 -10.14
CA GLU A 113 -13.23 -6.10 -9.18
C GLU A 113 -12.52 -6.84 -8.04
N ARG A 114 -11.57 -7.73 -8.38
CA ARG A 114 -10.78 -8.44 -7.36
C ARG A 114 -9.95 -7.49 -6.50
N LEU A 115 -9.34 -6.45 -7.09
CA LEU A 115 -8.60 -5.44 -6.33
C LEU A 115 -9.49 -4.73 -5.31
N VAL A 116 -10.70 -4.34 -5.69
CA VAL A 116 -11.66 -3.69 -4.79
C VAL A 116 -12.09 -4.64 -3.67
N GLU A 117 -12.30 -5.91 -3.99
CA GLU A 117 -12.68 -6.94 -3.02
C GLU A 117 -11.58 -7.14 -1.97
N VAL A 118 -10.33 -7.38 -2.40
CA VAL A 118 -9.18 -7.58 -1.49
C VAL A 118 -8.97 -6.37 -0.59
N LEU A 119 -9.03 -5.14 -1.14
CA LEU A 119 -8.89 -3.92 -0.33
C LEU A 119 -10.00 -3.76 0.72
N ARG A 120 -11.19 -4.28 0.47
CA ARG A 120 -12.29 -4.27 1.45
C ARG A 120 -12.16 -5.39 2.49
N GLU A 121 -11.63 -6.54 2.10
CA GLU A 121 -11.33 -7.66 2.99
C GLU A 121 -10.24 -7.25 3.96
N ASP A 122 -9.11 -6.76 3.48
CA ASP A 122 -7.97 -6.25 4.22
C ASP A 122 -8.37 -5.22 5.31
N VAL A 123 -9.12 -4.18 4.92
CA VAL A 123 -9.62 -3.17 5.89
C VAL A 123 -10.49 -3.81 6.97
N ARG A 124 -11.36 -4.75 6.61
CA ARG A 124 -12.25 -5.40 7.56
C ARG A 124 -11.49 -6.26 8.57
N ASP A 125 -10.54 -7.06 8.09
CA ASP A 125 -9.75 -7.96 8.93
C ASP A 125 -8.84 -7.17 9.88
N GLU A 126 -8.31 -6.04 9.42
CA GLU A 126 -7.56 -5.12 10.27
C GLU A 126 -8.44 -4.43 11.34
N GLU A 127 -9.59 -3.87 10.94
CA GLU A 127 -10.46 -3.12 11.85
C GLU A 127 -11.17 -3.99 12.86
N ASP A 128 -11.56 -5.20 12.49
CA ASP A 128 -12.36 -6.09 13.31
C ASP A 128 -11.52 -7.05 14.14
N GLU A 129 -10.32 -7.43 13.70
CA GLU A 129 -9.49 -8.40 14.39
C GLU A 129 -8.11 -7.86 14.80
N LEU A 130 -7.28 -7.41 13.84
CA LEU A 130 -5.88 -7.11 14.12
C LEU A 130 -5.71 -5.92 15.07
N PHE A 131 -6.31 -4.79 14.75
CA PHE A 131 -6.11 -3.56 15.52
C PHE A 131 -6.77 -3.58 16.91
N PRO A 132 -7.94 -4.20 17.13
CA PRO A 132 -8.45 -4.44 18.49
C PRO A 132 -7.49 -5.27 19.35
N ARG A 133 -6.80 -6.25 18.77
CA ARG A 133 -5.82 -7.07 19.49
C ARG A 133 -4.53 -6.27 19.77
N LEU A 134 -4.06 -5.45 18.85
CA LEU A 134 -2.96 -4.52 19.10
C LEU A 134 -3.32 -3.54 20.22
N GLN A 135 -4.53 -2.98 20.20
CA GLN A 135 -5.04 -2.08 21.22
C GLN A 135 -5.04 -2.72 22.62
N ALA A 136 -5.41 -3.98 22.71
CA ALA A 136 -5.49 -4.71 23.98
C ALA A 136 -4.11 -4.94 24.64
N VAL A 137 -3.03 -4.97 23.87
CA VAL A 137 -1.67 -5.27 24.36
C VAL A 137 -0.73 -4.06 24.37
N THR A 138 -1.24 -2.88 23.99
CA THR A 138 -0.45 -1.64 23.94
C THR A 138 -1.05 -0.54 24.81
N THR A 139 -0.20 0.31 25.36
CA THR A 139 -0.63 1.52 26.08
C THR A 139 -0.96 2.66 25.13
N THR A 140 -1.76 3.63 25.57
CA THR A 140 -2.03 4.86 24.80
C THR A 140 -0.76 5.60 24.40
N ALA A 141 0.26 5.62 25.27
CA ALA A 141 1.54 6.26 24.98
C ALA A 141 2.29 5.53 23.86
N GLU A 142 2.26 4.21 23.84
CA GLU A 142 2.84 3.40 22.76
C GLU A 142 2.09 3.56 21.45
N LEU A 143 0.75 3.55 21.46
CA LEU A 143 -0.07 3.80 20.26
C LEU A 143 0.25 5.16 19.63
N ARG A 144 0.48 6.20 20.45
CA ARG A 144 0.89 7.52 19.96
C ARG A 144 2.30 7.51 19.39
N ARG A 145 3.24 6.83 20.03
CA ARG A 145 4.62 6.68 19.54
C ARG A 145 4.65 5.92 18.21
N LEU A 146 3.91 4.81 18.11
CA LEU A 146 3.74 4.05 16.87
C LEU A 146 3.12 4.92 15.78
N GLY A 147 2.15 5.77 16.11
CA GLY A 147 1.53 6.71 15.18
C GLY A 147 2.52 7.73 14.61
N VAL A 148 3.53 8.14 15.37
CA VAL A 148 4.61 9.01 14.85
C VAL A 148 5.52 8.23 13.90
N TYR A 149 5.98 7.03 14.28
CA TYR A 149 6.86 6.21 13.43
C TYR A 149 6.17 5.80 12.13
N TRP A 150 4.91 5.36 12.21
CA TRP A 150 4.10 5.02 11.05
C TRP A 150 3.95 6.21 10.09
N GLU A 151 3.64 7.41 10.60
CA GLU A 151 3.52 8.60 9.77
C GLU A 151 4.84 8.99 9.08
N VAL A 152 5.98 8.85 9.76
CA VAL A 152 7.30 9.12 9.18
C VAL A 152 7.58 8.14 8.04
N LEU A 153 7.39 6.84 8.28
CA LEU A 153 7.63 5.81 7.26
C LEU A 153 6.66 5.94 6.08
N ARG A 154 5.39 6.19 6.34
CA ARG A 154 4.39 6.43 5.29
C ARG A 154 4.79 7.59 4.35
N ARG A 155 5.43 8.63 4.87
CA ARG A 155 5.89 9.77 4.06
C ARG A 155 7.08 9.45 3.15
N ILE A 156 7.90 8.49 3.50
CA ILE A 156 9.08 8.09 2.73
C ILE A 156 8.87 6.76 1.98
N ALA A 157 7.73 6.14 2.12
CA ALA A 157 7.37 4.89 1.45
C ALA A 157 7.18 5.08 -0.07
N PRO A 158 7.36 4.02 -0.86
CA PRO A 158 6.98 3.96 -2.27
C PRO A 158 5.49 4.26 -2.47
N THR A 159 5.13 4.84 -3.62
CA THR A 159 3.75 5.20 -3.97
C THR A 159 3.16 4.33 -5.08
N ARG A 160 3.91 3.31 -5.49
CA ARG A 160 3.55 2.36 -6.56
C ARG A 160 3.74 0.92 -6.08
N ALA A 161 3.20 -0.02 -6.87
CA ALA A 161 3.35 -1.44 -6.61
C ALA A 161 4.79 -1.92 -6.85
N HIS A 162 5.32 -2.67 -5.89
CA HIS A 162 6.64 -3.32 -5.96
C HIS A 162 6.52 -4.77 -5.45
N PRO A 163 5.93 -5.68 -6.25
CA PRO A 163 5.59 -7.03 -5.80
C PRO A 163 6.82 -7.91 -5.49
N VAL A 164 8.01 -7.52 -5.93
CA VAL A 164 9.25 -8.28 -5.73
C VAL A 164 9.97 -7.90 -4.44
N VAL A 165 9.65 -6.74 -3.86
CA VAL A 165 10.26 -6.27 -2.60
C VAL A 165 9.68 -7.05 -1.42
N ALA A 166 10.53 -7.41 -0.44
CA ALA A 166 10.06 -8.06 0.78
C ALA A 166 8.99 -7.25 1.51
N ARG A 167 7.99 -7.94 2.07
CA ARG A 167 6.98 -7.31 2.94
C ARG A 167 7.50 -7.03 4.36
N ARG A 168 8.70 -7.47 4.71
CA ARG A 168 9.28 -7.41 6.06
C ARG A 168 10.61 -6.67 6.11
N PRO A 169 10.92 -6.03 7.27
CA PRO A 169 12.28 -5.53 7.51
C PRO A 169 13.31 -6.69 7.50
N PRO A 170 14.53 -6.43 7.04
CA PRO A 170 15.08 -5.12 6.65
C PRO A 170 14.85 -4.75 5.18
N GLY A 171 14.43 -5.69 4.32
CA GLY A 171 14.34 -5.50 2.87
C GLY A 171 13.43 -4.35 2.47
N ASN A 172 12.20 -4.30 3.01
CA ASN A 172 11.26 -3.21 2.74
C ASN A 172 11.80 -1.84 3.18
N VAL A 173 12.37 -1.72 4.38
CA VAL A 173 12.91 -0.45 4.90
C VAL A 173 14.08 0.06 4.06
N ILE A 174 14.96 -0.84 3.61
CA ILE A 174 16.10 -0.46 2.74
C ILE A 174 15.59 0.00 1.37
N SER A 175 14.52 -0.61 0.85
CA SER A 175 13.92 -0.25 -0.43
C SER A 175 13.20 1.10 -0.43
N ALA A 176 12.79 1.59 0.73
CA ALA A 176 11.92 2.75 0.89
C ALA A 176 12.42 3.99 0.12
N LEU A 177 13.63 4.45 0.42
CA LEU A 177 14.14 5.69 -0.17
C LEU A 177 14.37 5.60 -1.68
N PRO A 178 15.10 4.59 -2.22
CA PRO A 178 15.36 4.53 -3.66
C PRO A 178 14.07 4.39 -4.48
N LEU A 179 13.14 3.54 -4.05
CA LEU A 179 11.88 3.34 -4.76
C LEU A 179 10.96 4.55 -4.63
N SER A 180 10.85 5.13 -3.43
CA SER A 180 10.04 6.34 -3.22
C SER A 180 10.49 7.51 -4.09
N VAL A 181 11.80 7.70 -4.30
CA VAL A 181 12.32 8.76 -5.17
C VAL A 181 11.90 8.51 -6.63
N LEU A 182 12.08 7.28 -7.12
CA LEU A 182 11.71 6.91 -8.48
C LEU A 182 10.20 7.06 -8.71
N ASP A 183 9.38 6.59 -7.79
CA ASP A 183 7.93 6.69 -7.85
C ASP A 183 7.44 8.14 -7.87
N ARG A 184 7.99 9.00 -6.99
CA ARG A 184 7.59 10.40 -6.92
C ARG A 184 8.01 11.18 -8.17
N LEU A 185 9.16 10.86 -8.75
CA LEU A 185 9.57 11.41 -10.04
C LEU A 185 8.65 10.95 -11.17
N ARG A 186 8.27 9.66 -11.18
CA ARG A 186 7.28 9.10 -12.09
C ARG A 186 5.93 9.82 -11.93
N ASP A 187 5.44 9.93 -10.70
CA ASP A 187 4.19 10.61 -10.38
C ASP A 187 4.18 12.07 -10.85
N ALA A 188 5.29 12.79 -10.67
CA ALA A 188 5.43 14.17 -11.13
C ALA A 188 5.44 14.27 -12.67
N ALA A 189 6.20 13.42 -13.34
CA ALA A 189 6.26 13.37 -14.81
C ALA A 189 4.87 13.09 -15.41
N GLU A 190 4.16 12.09 -14.89
CA GLU A 190 2.81 11.72 -15.34
C GLU A 190 1.78 12.83 -15.04
N ALA A 191 1.88 13.50 -13.88
CA ALA A 191 0.97 14.60 -13.54
C ALA A 191 1.13 15.80 -14.50
N VAL A 192 2.36 16.08 -14.95
CA VAL A 192 2.62 17.13 -15.93
C VAL A 192 2.22 16.65 -17.34
N ALA A 193 2.54 15.41 -17.72
CA ALA A 193 2.17 14.83 -19.00
C ALA A 193 0.67 14.93 -19.27
N ARG A 194 -0.15 14.59 -18.28
CA ARG A 194 -1.63 14.69 -18.35
C ARG A 194 -2.17 16.12 -18.57
N ARG A 195 -1.36 17.15 -18.34
CA ARG A 195 -1.72 18.57 -18.55
C ARG A 195 -1.05 19.18 -19.77
N SER A 196 -0.17 18.43 -20.43
CA SER A 196 0.60 18.82 -21.60
C SER A 196 0.03 18.16 -22.85
N SER A 197 0.47 18.61 -24.04
CA SER A 197 0.13 18.04 -25.34
C SER A 197 1.37 17.97 -26.24
N GLY A 198 1.30 17.17 -27.30
CA GLY A 198 2.36 17.03 -28.29
C GLY A 198 3.67 16.51 -27.70
N ASP A 199 4.80 16.92 -28.26
CA ASP A 199 6.14 16.43 -27.92
C ASP A 199 6.49 16.49 -26.42
N VAL A 200 5.93 17.45 -25.67
CA VAL A 200 6.19 17.58 -24.24
C VAL A 200 5.55 16.42 -23.50
N ALA A 201 4.27 16.13 -23.79
CA ALA A 201 3.57 14.99 -23.19
C ALA A 201 4.29 13.67 -23.53
N ASP A 202 4.67 13.47 -24.80
CA ASP A 202 5.34 12.25 -25.24
C ASP A 202 6.69 12.02 -24.54
N ARG A 203 7.49 13.08 -24.36
CA ARG A 203 8.76 13.01 -23.61
C ARG A 203 8.56 12.68 -22.16
N LEU A 204 7.53 13.24 -21.52
CA LEU A 204 7.23 12.97 -20.10
C LEU A 204 6.71 11.54 -19.90
N TRP A 205 5.89 11.02 -20.80
CA TRP A 205 5.50 9.62 -20.80
C TRP A 205 6.68 8.68 -21.05
N ALA A 206 7.62 9.06 -21.92
CA ALA A 206 8.86 8.31 -22.11
C ALA A 206 9.72 8.30 -20.84
N ALA A 207 9.85 9.45 -20.15
CA ALA A 207 10.56 9.53 -18.88
C ALA A 207 9.89 8.66 -17.80
N SER A 208 8.56 8.65 -17.73
CA SER A 208 7.81 7.76 -16.81
C SER A 208 8.15 6.28 -17.05
N ARG A 209 8.19 5.83 -18.31
CA ARG A 209 8.57 4.45 -18.65
C ARG A 209 10.01 4.11 -18.24
N VAL A 210 10.95 5.05 -18.41
CA VAL A 210 12.35 4.87 -17.96
C VAL A 210 12.44 4.74 -16.45
N LEU A 211 11.70 5.58 -15.71
CA LEU A 211 11.64 5.53 -14.24
C LEU A 211 11.03 4.21 -13.74
N THR A 212 9.97 3.73 -14.39
CA THR A 212 9.37 2.42 -14.11
C THR A 212 10.40 1.29 -14.32
N ALA A 213 11.11 1.29 -15.44
CA ALA A 213 12.14 0.29 -15.71
C ALA A 213 13.31 0.36 -14.71
N ALA A 214 13.66 1.55 -14.24
CA ALA A 214 14.66 1.75 -13.19
C ALA A 214 14.18 1.18 -11.84
N ALA A 215 12.92 1.44 -11.45
CA ALA A 215 12.33 0.89 -10.24
C ALA A 215 12.32 -0.65 -10.28
N HIS A 216 11.89 -1.26 -11.39
CA HIS A 216 11.93 -2.72 -11.59
C HIS A 216 13.33 -3.33 -11.54
N ARG A 217 14.37 -2.57 -11.87
CA ARG A 217 15.76 -3.01 -11.67
C ARG A 217 16.17 -2.94 -10.21
N VAL A 218 15.80 -1.86 -9.52
CA VAL A 218 16.12 -1.66 -8.10
C VAL A 218 15.44 -2.73 -7.25
N GLU A 219 14.15 -3.02 -7.42
CA GLU A 219 13.43 -4.01 -6.61
C GLU A 219 13.98 -5.44 -6.72
N ARG A 220 14.72 -5.75 -7.81
CA ARG A 220 15.36 -7.06 -8.03
C ARG A 220 16.67 -7.25 -7.27
N PHE A 221 17.21 -6.23 -6.60
CA PHE A 221 18.42 -6.40 -5.80
C PHE A 221 18.16 -7.36 -4.63
N PRO A 222 19.02 -8.41 -4.46
CA PRO A 222 18.80 -9.43 -3.42
C PRO A 222 18.65 -8.86 -2.01
N LEU A 223 19.31 -7.73 -1.72
CA LEU A 223 19.24 -7.06 -0.42
C LEU A 223 17.81 -6.60 -0.08
N LEU A 224 17.00 -6.24 -1.07
CA LEU A 224 15.62 -5.77 -0.89
C LEU A 224 14.61 -6.92 -0.66
N ARG A 225 15.07 -8.16 -0.80
CA ARG A 225 14.28 -9.38 -0.58
C ARG A 225 14.59 -10.06 0.75
N ILE A 226 15.49 -9.49 1.54
CA ILE A 226 15.85 -10.03 2.85
C ILE A 226 14.67 -9.84 3.83
N GLY A 227 14.31 -10.94 4.52
CA GLY A 227 13.19 -10.97 5.47
C GLY A 227 11.85 -11.38 4.84
N GLU A 228 11.78 -11.57 3.53
CA GLU A 228 10.56 -11.99 2.83
C GLU A 228 10.11 -13.40 3.25
N ASP A 229 8.81 -13.53 3.53
CA ASP A 229 8.20 -14.84 3.74
C ASP A 229 8.05 -15.59 2.40
N PRO A 230 8.27 -16.92 2.37
CA PRO A 230 8.07 -17.69 1.14
C PRO A 230 6.69 -17.55 0.51
N SER A 231 5.63 -17.37 1.32
CA SER A 231 4.24 -17.27 0.85
C SER A 231 3.89 -15.90 0.25
N THR A 232 4.69 -14.86 0.56
CA THR A 232 4.52 -13.51 -0.03
C THR A 232 5.46 -13.26 -1.22
N ARG A 233 6.22 -14.27 -1.64
CA ARG A 233 7.08 -14.13 -2.82
C ARG A 233 6.25 -14.03 -4.08
N SER A 234 6.46 -12.97 -4.83
CA SER A 234 5.96 -12.91 -6.20
C SER A 234 6.45 -14.13 -6.99
N THR A 235 5.54 -14.86 -7.60
CA THR A 235 5.84 -16.04 -8.42
C THR A 235 6.55 -15.69 -9.74
N GLY A 236 6.85 -14.38 -9.94
CA GLY A 236 7.77 -13.93 -10.97
C GLY A 236 7.38 -14.24 -12.40
N SER A 237 6.10 -14.42 -12.70
CA SER A 237 5.58 -14.43 -14.07
C SER A 237 5.49 -12.99 -14.59
N ALA A 238 6.64 -12.34 -14.68
CA ALA A 238 6.79 -10.97 -15.12
C ALA A 238 8.05 -10.91 -15.98
N ALA A 239 8.04 -11.62 -17.08
CA ALA A 239 8.92 -11.36 -18.23
C ALA A 239 8.18 -10.51 -19.24
#